data_38426cc7e41fe9f90d9aa29da144a3a4
#
_entry.id   38426cc7e41fe9f90d9aa29da144a3a4
#
_cell.length_a   1.000
_cell.length_b   1.000
_cell.length_c   1.000
_cell.angle_alpha   90.00
_cell.angle_beta   90.00
_cell.angle_gamma   90.00
#
_symmetry.space_group_name_H-M   'P 1'
#
loop_
_entity.id
_entity.type
_entity.pdbx_description
1 polymer ?
#
loop_
_entity_poly.entity_id
_entity_poly.type
_entity_poly.pdbx_seq_one_letter_code
_entity_poly.pdbx_strand_id
1 'polypeptide(L)'
;MEFCKEEIEIKIVYVLHRRAYYNKRHTPIKNVCNRLSYIPCKQINKAVKKLHKKGIIGIKKTFHGADIYLNHKKKAEIQDMISTKLSELNDF
;
A
#
# COMPACT_ATOMS: atom_id res chain seq x y z
N MET A 1 -4.30 -18.88 7.56
CA MET A 1 -3.55 -18.77 6.31
C MET A 1 -2.59 -17.59 6.38
N GLU A 2 -1.33 -17.84 6.14
CA GLU A 2 -0.33 -16.78 6.16
C GLU A 2 -0.19 -16.15 4.78
N PHE A 3 -0.14 -14.83 4.75
CA PHE A 3 0.08 -14.10 3.51
C PHE A 3 1.57 -13.87 3.31
N CYS A 4 2.03 -14.02 2.07
CA CYS A 4 3.38 -13.66 1.71
C CYS A 4 3.58 -12.15 1.92
N LYS A 5 4.73 -11.76 2.48
CA LYS A 5 5.01 -10.35 2.75
C LYS A 5 4.93 -9.49 1.48
N GLU A 6 5.47 -10.00 0.38
CA GLU A 6 5.43 -9.30 -0.90
C GLU A 6 3.99 -9.14 -1.41
N GLU A 7 3.17 -10.16 -1.21
CA GLU A 7 1.76 -10.09 -1.60
C GLU A 7 1.02 -9.00 -0.84
N ILE A 8 1.28 -8.89 0.47
CA ILE A 8 0.67 -7.85 1.29
C ILE A 8 1.11 -6.47 0.81
N GLU A 9 2.39 -6.29 0.52
CA GLU A 9 2.92 -5.03 0.00
C GLU A 9 2.23 -4.62 -1.30
N ILE A 10 2.09 -5.57 -2.23
CA ILE A 10 1.44 -5.31 -3.52
C ILE A 10 -0.02 -4.92 -3.33
N LYS A 11 -0.73 -5.57 -2.44
CA LYS A 11 -2.13 -5.25 -2.16
C LYS A 11 -2.30 -3.87 -1.58
N ILE A 12 -1.41 -3.46 -0.67
CA ILE A 12 -1.43 -2.12 -0.11
C ILE A 12 -1.19 -1.06 -1.20
N VAL A 13 -0.17 -1.27 -2.01
CA VAL A 13 0.16 -0.35 -3.10
C VAL A 13 -1.02 -0.26 -4.09
N TYR A 14 -1.64 -1.37 -4.40
CA TYR A 14 -2.78 -1.43 -5.31
C TYR A 14 -3.98 -0.61 -4.77
N VAL A 15 -4.29 -0.76 -3.48
CA VAL A 15 -5.39 -0.02 -2.85
C VAL A 15 -5.11 1.49 -2.93
N LEU A 16 -3.89 1.91 -2.60
CA LEU A 16 -3.53 3.32 -2.64
C LEU A 16 -3.55 3.87 -4.07
N HIS A 17 -3.09 3.07 -5.02
CA HIS A 17 -3.09 3.48 -6.43
C HIS A 17 -4.51 3.66 -6.97
N ARG A 18 -5.41 2.73 -6.69
CA ARG A 18 -6.81 2.82 -7.17
C ARG A 18 -7.51 4.07 -6.68
N ARG A 19 -7.13 4.56 -5.50
CA ARG A 19 -7.72 5.74 -4.89
C ARG A 19 -6.91 6.99 -5.19
N ALA A 20 -5.84 6.88 -5.99
CA ALA A 20 -4.97 7.98 -6.37
C ALA A 20 -4.36 8.72 -5.16
N TYR A 21 -3.99 7.98 -4.13
CA TYR A 21 -3.30 8.54 -2.97
C TYR A 21 -1.82 8.70 -3.29
N TYR A 22 -1.50 9.80 -3.97
CA TYR A 22 -0.13 10.18 -4.32
C TYR A 22 0.19 11.53 -3.71
N ASN A 23 1.35 11.64 -3.08
CA ASN A 23 1.89 12.89 -2.53
C ASN A 23 0.89 13.75 -1.74
N LYS A 24 0.11 14.60 -2.43
CA LYS A 24 -0.83 15.52 -1.78
C LYS A 24 -2.06 14.84 -1.22
N ARG A 25 -2.43 13.69 -1.76
CA ARG A 25 -3.57 12.92 -1.26
C ARG A 25 -3.06 11.78 -0.42
N HIS A 26 -3.48 11.73 0.82
CA HIS A 26 -3.05 10.69 1.77
C HIS A 26 -4.25 10.16 2.54
N THR A 27 -4.08 8.99 3.13
CA THR A 27 -5.15 8.32 3.86
C THR A 27 -4.58 7.70 5.14
N PRO A 28 -5.37 7.65 6.22
CA PRO A 28 -4.94 6.95 7.43
C PRO A 28 -4.68 5.48 7.18
N ILE A 29 -3.68 4.92 7.84
CA ILE A 29 -3.39 3.49 7.75
C ILE A 29 -4.61 2.65 8.09
N LYS A 30 -5.41 3.12 9.03
CA LYS A 30 -6.65 2.45 9.44
C LYS A 30 -7.58 2.19 8.27
N ASN A 31 -7.68 3.13 7.33
CA ASN A 31 -8.54 2.96 6.16
C ASN A 31 -8.04 1.82 5.27
N VAL A 32 -6.73 1.67 5.14
CA VAL A 32 -6.15 0.57 4.39
C VAL A 32 -6.42 -0.76 5.09
N CYS A 33 -6.28 -0.79 6.42
CA CYS A 33 -6.62 -1.97 7.20
C CYS A 33 -8.07 -2.39 7.01
N ASN A 34 -8.98 -1.41 6.99
CA ASN A 34 -10.40 -1.69 6.79
C ASN A 34 -10.70 -2.26 5.40
N ARG A 35 -9.99 -1.79 4.38
CA ARG A 35 -10.17 -2.29 3.03
C ARG A 35 -9.59 -3.68 2.82
N LEU A 36 -8.54 -3.99 3.55
CA LEU A 36 -7.89 -5.30 3.52
C LEU A 36 -8.20 -6.06 4.82
N SER A 37 -9.48 -6.10 5.18
CA SER A 37 -9.92 -6.61 6.47
C SER A 37 -9.59 -8.09 6.69
N TYR A 38 -9.35 -8.84 5.61
CA TYR A 38 -8.94 -10.24 5.69
C TYR A 38 -7.46 -10.42 6.04
N ILE A 39 -6.68 -9.31 6.09
CA ILE A 39 -5.28 -9.33 6.53
C ILE A 39 -5.20 -8.63 7.88
N PRO A 40 -4.55 -9.25 8.89
CA PRO A 40 -4.39 -8.58 10.18
C PRO A 40 -3.71 -7.22 10.04
N CYS A 41 -4.28 -6.21 10.68
CA CYS A 41 -3.77 -4.83 10.60
C CYS A 41 -2.32 -4.73 11.04
N LYS A 42 -1.90 -5.58 11.99
CA LYS A 42 -0.52 -5.66 12.44
C LYS A 42 0.44 -5.99 11.29
N GLN A 43 0.04 -6.93 10.43
CA GLN A 43 0.83 -7.29 9.26
C GLN A 43 0.85 -6.16 8.23
N ILE A 44 -0.26 -5.46 8.07
CA ILE A 44 -0.34 -4.31 7.18
C ILE A 44 0.60 -3.21 7.65
N ASN A 45 0.62 -2.93 8.95
CA ASN A 45 1.53 -1.93 9.52
C ASN A 45 3.00 -2.29 9.27
N LYS A 46 3.36 -3.55 9.41
CA LYS A 46 4.73 -4.01 9.12
C LYS A 46 5.10 -3.82 7.66
N ALA A 47 4.17 -4.14 6.76
CA ALA A 47 4.39 -3.99 5.32
C ALA A 47 4.54 -2.52 4.94
N VAL A 48 3.73 -1.64 5.54
CA VAL A 48 3.83 -0.20 5.33
C VAL A 48 5.21 0.32 5.72
N LYS A 49 5.74 -0.13 6.85
CA LYS A 49 7.08 0.27 7.29
C LYS A 49 8.16 -0.15 6.30
N LYS A 50 8.04 -1.36 5.74
CA LYS A 50 8.97 -1.83 4.72
C LYS A 50 8.88 -1.02 3.45
N LEU A 51 7.67 -0.73 2.99
CA LEU A 51 7.45 0.08 1.81
C LEU A 51 7.99 1.50 2.00
N HIS A 52 7.87 2.02 3.21
CA HIS A 52 8.42 3.33 3.55
C HIS A 52 9.96 3.31 3.46
N LYS A 53 10.60 2.26 3.96
CA LYS A 53 12.06 2.10 3.86
C LYS A 53 12.52 2.04 2.41
N LYS A 54 11.73 1.42 1.54
CA LYS A 54 12.03 1.34 0.10
C LYS A 54 11.76 2.65 -0.64
N GLY A 55 11.17 3.63 0.03
CA GLY A 55 10.82 4.91 -0.57
C GLY A 55 9.54 4.88 -1.40
N ILE A 56 8.81 3.78 -1.41
CA ILE A 56 7.57 3.63 -2.20
C ILE A 56 6.41 4.35 -1.53
N ILE A 57 6.34 4.30 -0.20
CA ILE A 57 5.30 4.96 0.58
C ILE A 57 5.90 6.09 1.41
N GLY A 58 5.22 7.24 1.42
CA GLY A 58 5.50 8.31 2.36
C GLY A 58 4.56 8.23 3.55
N ILE A 59 5.02 8.70 4.70
CA ILE A 59 4.21 8.73 5.92
C ILE A 59 4.11 10.18 6.37
N LYS A 60 2.87 10.64 6.60
CA LYS A 60 2.60 11.98 7.11
C LYS A 60 1.94 11.86 8.48
N LYS A 61 2.59 12.42 9.50
CA LYS A 61 2.02 12.43 10.84
C LYS A 61 0.91 13.48 10.92
N THR A 62 -0.22 13.10 11.50
CA THR A 62 -1.37 13.96 11.67
C THR A 62 -1.81 13.93 13.13
N PHE A 63 -2.80 14.76 13.49
CA PHE A 63 -3.38 14.77 14.84
C PHE A 63 -3.97 13.42 15.23
N HIS A 64 -4.44 12.65 14.23
CA HIS A 64 -5.14 11.39 14.48
C HIS A 64 -4.26 10.16 14.30
N GLY A 65 -2.97 10.36 14.09
CA GLY A 65 -2.03 9.27 13.88
C GLY A 65 -1.15 9.50 12.67
N ALA A 66 -1.07 8.51 11.79
CA ALA A 66 -0.23 8.57 10.60
C ALA A 66 -1.04 8.31 9.34
N ASP A 67 -0.88 9.18 8.35
CA ASP A 67 -1.43 8.99 7.02
C ASP A 67 -0.34 8.52 6.09
N ILE A 68 -0.73 7.76 5.08
CA ILE A 68 0.22 7.21 4.09
C ILE A 68 -0.20 7.58 2.67
N TYR A 69 0.77 7.62 1.79
CA TYR A 69 0.56 7.93 0.38
C TYR A 69 1.69 7.30 -0.44
N LEU A 70 1.42 7.12 -1.74
CA LEU A 70 2.44 6.61 -2.65
C LEU A 70 3.37 7.75 -3.10
N ASN A 71 4.65 7.44 -3.19
CA ASN A 71 5.65 8.39 -3.66
C ASN A 71 5.65 8.45 -5.18
N HIS A 72 5.23 9.57 -5.74
CA HIS A 72 5.15 9.77 -7.19
C HIS A 72 6.49 9.53 -7.89
N LYS A 73 7.60 9.81 -7.22
CA LYS A 73 8.94 9.60 -7.79
C LYS A 73 9.24 8.11 -8.03
N LYS A 74 8.54 7.22 -7.35
CA LYS A 74 8.69 5.77 -7.51
C LYS A 74 7.61 5.15 -8.37
N LYS A 75 6.99 5.94 -9.22
CA LYS A 75 5.85 5.50 -10.04
C LYS A 75 6.17 4.28 -10.91
N ALA A 76 7.37 4.22 -11.47
CA ALA A 76 7.77 3.06 -12.29
C ALA A 76 7.78 1.77 -11.47
N GLU A 77 8.33 1.80 -10.27
CA GLU A 77 8.36 0.64 -9.38
C GLU A 77 6.95 0.26 -8.92
N ILE A 78 6.11 1.27 -8.65
CA ILE A 78 4.72 1.08 -8.27
C ILE A 78 3.95 0.39 -9.39
N GLN A 79 4.14 0.83 -10.64
CA GLN A 79 3.48 0.22 -11.79
C GLN A 79 3.93 -1.21 -12.01
N ASP A 80 5.19 -1.52 -11.78
CA ASP A 80 5.71 -2.89 -11.85
C ASP A 80 4.98 -3.79 -10.86
N MET A 81 4.85 -3.34 -9.62
CA MET A 81 4.15 -4.10 -8.59
C MET A 81 2.68 -4.34 -8.95
N ILE A 82 2.02 -3.31 -9.46
CA ILE A 82 0.62 -3.36 -9.85
C ILE A 82 0.41 -4.24 -11.06
N SER A 83 1.33 -4.20 -12.03
CA SER A 83 1.25 -5.03 -13.23
C SER A 83 1.20 -6.51 -12.89
N THR A 84 1.98 -6.94 -11.91
CA THR A 84 1.92 -8.31 -11.41
C THR A 84 0.53 -8.65 -10.91
N LYS A 85 -0.08 -7.75 -10.14
CA LYS A 85 -1.43 -7.96 -9.62
C LYS A 85 -2.49 -7.99 -10.72
N LEU A 86 -2.39 -7.08 -11.68
CA LEU A 86 -3.33 -7.01 -12.79
C LEU A 86 -3.22 -8.25 -13.68
N SER A 87 -2.01 -8.75 -13.88
CA SER A 87 -1.80 -9.98 -14.64
C SER A 87 -2.50 -11.17 -13.98
N GLU A 88 -2.42 -11.27 -12.66
CA GLU A 88 -3.13 -12.31 -11.92
C GLU A 88 -4.65 -12.19 -12.09
N LEU A 89 -5.17 -10.97 -12.07
CA LEU A 89 -6.60 -10.74 -12.23
C LEU A 89 -7.08 -11.07 -13.66
N ASN A 90 -6.24 -10.87 -14.64
CA ASN A 90 -6.59 -11.12 -16.05
C ASN A 90 -6.56 -12.61 -16.42
N ASP A 91 -6.00 -13.45 -15.56
CA ASP A 91 -5.93 -14.89 -15.78
C ASP A 91 -7.21 -15.62 -15.40
N PHE A 92 -8.20 -14.89 -14.95
CA PHE A 92 -9.52 -15.47 -14.60
C PHE A 92 -10.45 -15.57 -15.77
#